data_211e1e3edf3ae033fb99c2ad1894c973
#
_entry.id   211e1e3edf3ae033fb99c2ad1894c973
#
_cell.length_a   1.000
_cell.length_b   1.000
_cell.length_c   1.000
_cell.angle_alpha   90.00
_cell.angle_beta   90.00
_cell.angle_gamma   90.00
#
_symmetry.space_group_name_H-M   'P 1'
#
loop_
_entity.id
_entity.type
_entity.pdbx_description
1 polymer ?
#
loop_
_entity_poly.entity_id
_entity_poly.type
_entity_poly.pdbx_seq_one_letter_code
_entity_poly.pdbx_strand_id
1 'polypeptide(L)'
;MHEGRTGAATINIVYQRQYGQDATPELIESIYAEKSAEFNKHPEPGRMPGSWEILQKIKAEGLTPILVTGSGQLSLLDRLAHNFPGMFQREHMVTAFDVRYGKPNPEPYLMGLEKAGIKANEAIVVENAPIGVQAGVAAGIFTIAVNTGPLDAQVLLDAGANLLFPSMQALNENWEKLQQALIP
;
A
#
# COMPACT_ATOMS: atom_id res chain seq x y z
N MET A 1 -4.43 -10.29 11.16
CA MET A 1 -4.57 -9.67 9.83
C MET A 1 -3.20 -9.55 9.19
N HIS A 2 -3.07 -9.83 7.88
CA HIS A 2 -1.77 -9.94 7.21
C HIS A 2 -1.65 -8.99 6.00
N GLU A 3 -2.67 -8.16 5.73
CA GLU A 3 -2.63 -7.17 4.65
C GLU A 3 -1.45 -6.21 4.80
N GLY A 4 -0.80 -5.88 3.68
CA GLY A 4 0.38 -5.00 3.63
C GLY A 4 1.72 -5.69 3.86
N ARG A 5 1.76 -6.95 4.33
CA ARG A 5 3.00 -7.75 4.43
C ARG A 5 3.44 -8.27 3.08
N THR A 6 4.72 -8.62 2.97
CA THR A 6 5.17 -9.43 1.82
C THR A 6 4.56 -10.83 1.87
N GLY A 7 4.40 -11.46 0.71
CA GLY A 7 3.86 -12.81 0.62
C GLY A 7 4.69 -13.81 1.43
N ALA A 8 6.01 -13.72 1.33
CA ALA A 8 6.94 -14.57 2.07
C ALA A 8 6.76 -14.44 3.59
N ALA A 9 6.68 -13.21 4.11
CA ALA A 9 6.49 -12.97 5.54
C ALA A 9 5.13 -13.51 6.02
N THR A 10 4.07 -13.37 5.21
CA THR A 10 2.75 -13.89 5.54
C THR A 10 2.75 -15.42 5.61
N ILE A 11 3.34 -16.09 4.61
CA ILE A 11 3.45 -17.55 4.57
C ILE A 11 4.21 -18.06 5.79
N ASN A 12 5.35 -17.44 6.10
CA ASN A 12 6.17 -17.86 7.23
C ASN A 12 5.44 -17.71 8.57
N ILE A 13 4.72 -16.60 8.79
CA ILE A 13 3.94 -16.38 10.01
C ILE A 13 2.84 -17.45 10.16
N VAL A 14 2.12 -17.77 9.08
CA VAL A 14 1.05 -18.79 9.12
C VAL A 14 1.64 -20.17 9.39
N TYR A 15 2.73 -20.51 8.72
CA TYR A 15 3.42 -21.78 8.87
C TYR A 15 3.98 -21.97 10.29
N GLN A 16 4.61 -20.92 10.83
CA GLN A 16 5.13 -20.92 12.19
C GLN A 16 4.04 -21.10 13.25
N ARG A 17 2.86 -20.45 13.04
CA ARG A 17 1.70 -20.64 13.93
C ARG A 17 1.14 -22.05 13.90
N GLN A 18 1.17 -22.70 12.76
CA GLN A 18 0.58 -24.02 12.57
C GLN A 18 1.54 -25.15 12.94
N TYR A 19 2.82 -25.00 12.66
CA TYR A 19 3.82 -26.06 12.79
C TYR A 19 4.95 -25.77 13.79
N GLY A 20 5.01 -24.57 14.37
CA GLY A 20 6.02 -24.19 15.37
C GLY A 20 7.42 -23.98 14.82
N GLN A 21 7.58 -23.91 13.50
CA GLN A 21 8.87 -23.74 12.83
C GLN A 21 8.73 -22.83 11.59
N ASP A 22 9.85 -22.31 11.11
CA ASP A 22 9.88 -21.50 9.90
C ASP A 22 9.67 -22.36 8.64
N ALA A 23 8.99 -21.81 7.65
CA ALA A 23 8.88 -22.41 6.33
C ALA A 23 10.22 -22.30 5.58
N THR A 24 10.59 -23.36 4.83
CA THR A 24 11.78 -23.27 3.99
C THR A 24 11.57 -22.32 2.81
N PRO A 25 12.66 -21.76 2.24
CA PRO A 25 12.54 -20.90 1.06
C PRO A 25 11.77 -21.54 -0.09
N GLU A 26 12.00 -22.83 -0.37
CA GLU A 26 11.37 -23.59 -1.45
C GLU A 26 9.87 -23.75 -1.20
N LEU A 27 9.48 -23.98 0.07
CA LEU A 27 8.07 -24.08 0.44
C LEU A 27 7.37 -22.72 0.32
N ILE A 28 8.03 -21.64 0.73
CA ILE A 28 7.51 -20.27 0.56
C ILE A 28 7.26 -19.96 -0.92
N GLU A 29 8.22 -20.31 -1.78
CA GLU A 29 8.12 -20.11 -3.23
C GLU A 29 6.95 -20.91 -3.83
N SER A 30 6.82 -22.19 -3.46
CA SER A 30 5.75 -23.07 -3.92
C SER A 30 4.37 -22.52 -3.53
N ILE A 31 4.17 -22.19 -2.24
CA ILE A 31 2.89 -21.63 -1.75
C ILE A 31 2.58 -20.29 -2.43
N TYR A 32 3.60 -19.46 -2.63
CA TYR A 32 3.42 -18.17 -3.29
C TYR A 32 3.04 -18.32 -4.76
N ALA A 33 3.62 -19.30 -5.45
CA ALA A 33 3.29 -19.64 -6.84
C ALA A 33 1.83 -20.13 -6.95
N GLU A 34 1.40 -21.04 -6.06
CA GLU A 34 0.01 -21.53 -6.02
C GLU A 34 -0.98 -20.39 -5.76
N LYS A 35 -0.72 -19.54 -4.75
CA LYS A 35 -1.52 -18.34 -4.45
C LYS A 35 -1.63 -17.43 -5.66
N SER A 36 -0.52 -17.21 -6.38
CA SER A 36 -0.48 -16.34 -7.55
C SER A 36 -1.25 -16.93 -8.72
N ALA A 37 -1.15 -18.24 -8.94
CA ALA A 37 -1.90 -18.96 -9.96
C ALA A 37 -3.42 -18.89 -9.66
N GLU A 38 -3.82 -19.05 -8.40
CA GLU A 38 -5.22 -18.94 -7.99
C GLU A 38 -5.75 -17.52 -8.18
N PHE A 39 -5.00 -16.50 -7.73
CA PHE A 39 -5.35 -15.11 -7.94
C PHE A 39 -5.59 -14.74 -9.41
N ASN A 40 -4.79 -15.30 -10.31
CA ASN A 40 -4.91 -15.02 -11.74
C ASN A 40 -6.13 -15.67 -12.41
N LYS A 41 -6.80 -16.62 -11.77
CA LYS A 41 -8.07 -17.20 -12.26
C LYS A 41 -9.28 -16.30 -12.00
N HIS A 42 -9.15 -15.36 -11.05
CA HIS A 42 -10.24 -14.45 -10.71
C HIS A 42 -10.28 -13.24 -11.66
N PRO A 43 -11.48 -12.75 -12.00
CA PRO A 43 -11.61 -11.55 -12.80
C PRO A 43 -10.95 -10.36 -12.12
N GLU A 44 -10.48 -9.42 -12.93
CA GLU A 44 -9.92 -8.19 -12.40
C GLU A 44 -10.97 -7.41 -11.61
N PRO A 45 -10.70 -7.03 -10.36
CA PRO A 45 -11.56 -6.08 -9.68
C PRO A 45 -11.50 -4.75 -10.42
N GLY A 46 -12.65 -4.11 -10.59
CA GLY A 46 -12.70 -2.76 -11.14
C GLY A 46 -12.02 -1.74 -10.23
N ARG A 47 -11.97 -0.50 -10.69
CA ARG A 47 -11.48 0.62 -9.87
C ARG A 47 -12.38 0.83 -8.67
N MET A 48 -11.77 1.09 -7.53
CA MET A 48 -12.50 1.52 -6.35
C MET A 48 -13.04 2.94 -6.58
N PRO A 49 -14.33 3.24 -6.27
CA PRO A 49 -14.89 4.57 -6.43
C PRO A 49 -14.00 5.66 -5.81
N GLY A 50 -13.77 6.75 -6.51
CA GLY A 50 -12.93 7.87 -6.08
C GLY A 50 -11.42 7.67 -6.30
N SER A 51 -10.96 6.43 -6.57
CA SER A 51 -9.52 6.16 -6.70
C SER A 51 -8.89 6.74 -7.98
N TRP A 52 -9.62 6.70 -9.08
CA TRP A 52 -9.17 7.28 -10.34
C TRP A 52 -9.22 8.81 -10.30
N GLU A 53 -10.32 9.34 -9.79
CA GLU A 53 -10.58 10.78 -9.72
C GLU A 53 -9.52 11.49 -8.85
N ILE A 54 -9.20 10.93 -7.68
CA ILE A 54 -8.16 11.52 -6.82
C ILE A 54 -6.77 11.46 -7.44
N LEU A 55 -6.41 10.36 -8.11
CA LEU A 55 -5.13 10.24 -8.80
C LEU A 55 -5.02 11.27 -9.95
N GLN A 56 -6.10 11.54 -10.66
CA GLN A 56 -6.13 12.58 -11.69
C GLN A 56 -5.92 13.97 -11.07
N LYS A 57 -6.58 14.29 -9.95
CA LYS A 57 -6.38 15.55 -9.22
C LYS A 57 -4.92 15.72 -8.78
N ILE A 58 -4.38 14.72 -8.08
CA ILE A 58 -2.99 14.68 -7.60
C ILE A 58 -2.02 15.00 -8.76
N LYS A 59 -2.21 14.35 -9.90
CA LYS A 59 -1.36 14.56 -11.08
C LYS A 59 -1.53 15.94 -11.72
N ALA A 60 -2.77 16.45 -11.78
CA ALA A 60 -3.06 17.79 -12.31
C ALA A 60 -2.42 18.91 -11.45
N GLU A 61 -2.21 18.64 -10.17
CA GLU A 61 -1.55 19.54 -9.22
C GLU A 61 -0.02 19.42 -9.21
N GLY A 62 0.54 18.60 -10.11
CA GLY A 62 1.98 18.39 -10.22
C GLY A 62 2.57 17.47 -9.13
N LEU A 63 1.73 16.82 -8.35
CA LEU A 63 2.17 15.85 -7.35
C LEU A 63 2.48 14.49 -8.00
N THR A 64 3.45 13.78 -7.45
CA THR A 64 3.91 12.50 -7.97
C THR A 64 3.33 11.34 -7.16
N PRO A 65 2.46 10.49 -7.74
CA PRO A 65 1.98 9.30 -7.06
C PRO A 65 3.07 8.23 -7.02
N ILE A 66 3.38 7.75 -5.81
CA ILE A 66 4.32 6.65 -5.55
C ILE A 66 3.53 5.41 -5.13
N LEU A 67 3.74 4.29 -5.82
CA LEU A 67 3.16 3.02 -5.41
C LEU A 67 4.07 2.29 -4.42
N VAL A 68 3.55 1.96 -3.24
CA VAL A 68 4.27 1.17 -2.23
C VAL A 68 3.46 -0.08 -1.88
N THR A 69 3.86 -1.22 -2.42
CA THR A 69 3.13 -2.49 -2.25
C THR A 69 3.99 -3.60 -1.66
N GLY A 70 3.42 -4.41 -0.77
CA GLY A 70 4.05 -5.66 -0.30
C GLY A 70 3.97 -6.82 -1.31
N SER A 71 3.39 -6.60 -2.48
CA SER A 71 3.31 -7.62 -3.52
C SER A 71 4.54 -7.59 -4.43
N GLY A 72 5.02 -8.79 -4.82
CA GLY A 72 6.00 -9.00 -5.87
C GLY A 72 5.38 -9.62 -7.14
N GLN A 73 4.05 -9.62 -7.29
CA GLN A 73 3.40 -10.22 -8.45
C GLN A 73 3.43 -9.28 -9.65
N LEU A 74 4.10 -9.69 -10.75
CA LEU A 74 4.12 -8.92 -12.00
C LEU A 74 2.72 -8.73 -12.57
N SER A 75 1.87 -9.77 -12.53
CA SER A 75 0.48 -9.69 -12.99
C SER A 75 -0.35 -8.64 -12.24
N LEU A 76 -0.02 -8.34 -11.00
CA LEU A 76 -0.67 -7.24 -10.26
C LEU A 76 -0.25 -5.88 -10.81
N LEU A 77 1.01 -5.71 -11.17
CA LEU A 77 1.51 -4.47 -11.77
C LEU A 77 0.89 -4.23 -13.15
N ASP A 78 0.71 -5.29 -13.95
CA ASP A 78 0.03 -5.21 -15.25
C ASP A 78 -1.44 -4.80 -15.09
N ARG A 79 -2.15 -5.40 -14.13
CA ARG A 79 -3.53 -5.02 -13.78
C ARG A 79 -3.62 -3.57 -13.29
N LEU A 80 -2.64 -3.13 -12.50
CA LEU A 80 -2.59 -1.74 -12.03
C LEU A 80 -2.39 -0.78 -13.21
N ALA A 81 -1.48 -1.09 -14.14
CA ALA A 81 -1.25 -0.29 -15.32
C ALA A 81 -2.49 -0.23 -16.24
N HIS A 82 -3.24 -1.33 -16.34
CA HIS A 82 -4.51 -1.39 -17.07
C HIS A 82 -5.60 -0.52 -16.41
N ASN A 83 -5.75 -0.64 -15.08
CA ASN A 83 -6.78 0.10 -14.35
C ASN A 83 -6.43 1.58 -14.16
N PHE A 84 -5.15 1.94 -14.08
CA PHE A 84 -4.67 3.29 -13.81
C PHE A 84 -3.61 3.73 -14.85
N PRO A 85 -3.98 3.82 -16.14
CA PRO A 85 -3.03 4.08 -17.22
C PRO A 85 -2.29 5.40 -17.01
N GLY A 86 -0.94 5.34 -17.06
CA GLY A 86 -0.07 6.49 -16.93
C GLY A 86 0.00 7.14 -15.55
N MET A 87 -0.63 6.53 -14.50
CA MET A 87 -0.57 7.09 -13.14
C MET A 87 0.71 6.71 -12.42
N PHE A 88 1.20 5.50 -12.60
CA PHE A 88 2.38 4.99 -11.90
C PHE A 88 3.48 4.67 -12.89
N GLN A 89 4.68 5.19 -12.65
CA GLN A 89 5.89 4.90 -13.40
C GLN A 89 6.74 3.89 -12.61
N ARG A 90 7.47 2.99 -13.29
CA ARG A 90 8.21 1.91 -12.62
C ARG A 90 9.27 2.44 -11.64
N GLU A 91 9.91 3.55 -11.97
CA GLU A 91 10.86 4.26 -11.11
C GLU A 91 10.23 4.79 -9.82
N HIS A 92 8.92 5.04 -9.82
CA HIS A 92 8.13 5.49 -8.67
C HIS A 92 7.33 4.35 -8.02
N MET A 93 7.78 3.11 -8.17
CA MET A 93 7.19 1.95 -7.51
C MET A 93 8.16 1.33 -6.51
N VAL A 94 7.64 0.94 -5.36
CA VAL A 94 8.31 0.10 -4.36
C VAL A 94 7.50 -1.16 -4.19
N THR A 95 8.12 -2.30 -4.45
CA THR A 95 7.52 -3.64 -4.39
C THR A 95 8.22 -4.51 -3.37
N ALA A 96 7.75 -5.74 -3.16
CA ALA A 96 8.43 -6.71 -2.29
C ALA A 96 9.86 -7.03 -2.73
N PHE A 97 10.23 -6.80 -3.99
CA PHE A 97 11.58 -7.03 -4.51
C PHE A 97 12.57 -5.89 -4.22
N ASP A 98 12.05 -4.70 -3.90
CA ASP A 98 12.86 -3.52 -3.68
C ASP A 98 13.35 -3.39 -2.23
N VAL A 99 12.74 -4.12 -1.28
CA VAL A 99 12.96 -3.95 0.17
C VAL A 99 13.37 -5.25 0.85
N ARG A 100 14.16 -5.12 1.91
CA ARG A 100 14.53 -6.23 2.77
C ARG A 100 13.42 -6.55 3.78
N TYR A 101 12.82 -5.51 4.34
CA TYR A 101 11.76 -5.62 5.34
C TYR A 101 10.47 -4.99 4.84
N GLY A 102 9.39 -5.78 4.82
CA GLY A 102 8.05 -5.30 4.49
C GLY A 102 7.37 -4.60 5.67
N LYS A 103 6.23 -3.94 5.41
CA LYS A 103 5.37 -3.33 6.44
C LYS A 103 5.10 -4.31 7.59
N PRO A 104 5.16 -3.92 8.87
CA PRO A 104 5.13 -2.55 9.39
C PRO A 104 6.50 -1.85 9.47
N ASN A 105 7.59 -2.43 8.95
CA ASN A 105 8.86 -1.73 8.87
C ASN A 105 8.72 -0.48 7.97
N PRO A 106 9.31 0.67 8.32
CA PRO A 106 9.22 1.89 7.52
C PRO A 106 9.99 1.84 6.18
N GLU A 107 10.87 0.86 5.99
CA GLU A 107 11.75 0.75 4.81
C GLU A 107 11.03 0.95 3.47
N PRO A 108 9.83 0.36 3.21
CA PRO A 108 9.15 0.59 1.93
C PRO A 108 8.79 2.05 1.67
N TYR A 109 8.41 2.79 2.69
CA TYR A 109 8.07 4.21 2.55
C TYR A 109 9.31 5.09 2.50
N LEU A 110 10.35 4.79 3.27
CA LEU A 110 11.65 5.48 3.19
C LEU A 110 12.26 5.33 1.80
N MET A 111 12.18 4.13 1.20
CA MET A 111 12.58 3.91 -0.19
C MET A 111 11.70 4.69 -1.18
N GLY A 112 10.40 4.83 -0.93
CA GLY A 112 9.52 5.68 -1.71
C GLY A 112 9.95 7.14 -1.70
N LEU A 113 10.31 7.68 -0.54
CA LEU A 113 10.87 9.03 -0.39
C LEU A 113 12.19 9.19 -1.15
N GLU A 114 13.09 8.20 -1.04
CA GLU A 114 14.36 8.19 -1.76
C GLU A 114 14.15 8.22 -3.28
N LYS A 115 13.28 7.36 -3.81
CA LYS A 115 12.94 7.32 -5.25
C LYS A 115 12.30 8.62 -5.74
N ALA A 116 11.56 9.31 -4.90
CA ALA A 116 10.96 10.61 -5.21
C ALA A 116 11.93 11.79 -5.00
N GLY A 117 13.04 11.61 -4.28
CA GLY A 117 13.99 12.66 -3.95
C GLY A 117 13.42 13.70 -2.98
N ILE A 118 12.51 13.32 -2.09
CA ILE A 118 11.79 14.21 -1.15
C ILE A 118 11.96 13.76 0.31
N LYS A 119 11.61 14.65 1.23
CA LYS A 119 11.60 14.40 2.68
C LYS A 119 10.23 13.93 3.16
N ALA A 120 10.18 13.35 4.36
CA ALA A 120 8.96 12.85 4.96
C ALA A 120 7.85 13.91 5.12
N ASN A 121 8.22 15.16 5.42
CA ASN A 121 7.29 16.28 5.55
C ASN A 121 6.77 16.83 4.20
N GLU A 122 7.26 16.30 3.08
CA GLU A 122 6.84 16.67 1.72
C GLU A 122 5.97 15.57 1.10
N ALA A 123 5.60 14.56 1.88
CA ALA A 123 4.83 13.40 1.43
C ALA A 123 3.59 13.13 2.30
N ILE A 124 2.63 12.45 1.71
CA ILE A 124 1.47 11.88 2.38
C ILE A 124 1.42 10.39 2.04
N VAL A 125 1.20 9.56 3.06
CA VAL A 125 0.84 8.15 2.86
C VAL A 125 -0.67 8.01 2.87
N VAL A 126 -1.22 7.26 1.92
CA VAL A 126 -2.62 6.81 1.92
C VAL A 126 -2.63 5.28 2.04
N GLU A 127 -3.25 4.77 3.09
CA GLU A 127 -3.23 3.35 3.44
C GLU A 127 -4.58 2.83 3.94
N ASN A 128 -4.83 1.53 3.75
CA ASN A 128 -6.03 0.86 4.25
C ASN A 128 -5.74 -0.25 5.26
N ALA A 129 -4.48 -0.64 5.41
CA ALA A 129 -4.07 -1.73 6.31
C ALA A 129 -3.39 -1.18 7.57
N PRO A 130 -3.70 -1.69 8.78
CA PRO A 130 -3.08 -1.21 10.02
C PRO A 130 -1.56 -1.25 10.00
N ILE A 131 -0.96 -2.33 9.48
CA ILE A 131 0.51 -2.41 9.39
C ILE A 131 1.11 -1.47 8.35
N GLY A 132 0.34 -1.08 7.33
CA GLY A 132 0.73 -0.05 6.38
C GLY A 132 0.70 1.35 7.01
N VAL A 133 -0.33 1.64 7.80
CA VAL A 133 -0.41 2.86 8.62
C VAL A 133 0.78 2.93 9.58
N GLN A 134 1.07 1.85 10.33
CA GLN A 134 2.23 1.79 11.23
C GLN A 134 3.55 2.08 10.50
N ALA A 135 3.72 1.53 9.29
CA ALA A 135 4.92 1.77 8.50
C ALA A 135 5.06 3.22 8.04
N GLY A 136 3.95 3.86 7.60
CA GLY A 136 3.92 5.27 7.21
C GLY A 136 4.26 6.19 8.38
N VAL A 137 3.64 5.95 9.53
CA VAL A 137 3.92 6.69 10.78
C VAL A 137 5.37 6.49 11.23
N ALA A 138 5.89 5.25 11.19
CA ALA A 138 7.28 4.95 11.54
C ALA A 138 8.30 5.59 10.57
N ALA A 139 7.90 5.86 9.33
CA ALA A 139 8.70 6.64 8.36
C ALA A 139 8.64 8.15 8.60
N GLY A 140 7.84 8.62 9.58
CA GLY A 140 7.66 10.04 9.88
C GLY A 140 6.79 10.79 8.86
N ILE A 141 6.01 10.08 8.06
CA ILE A 141 5.17 10.66 7.00
C ILE A 141 3.75 10.86 7.51
N PHE A 142 3.12 11.98 7.17
CA PHE A 142 1.71 12.20 7.45
C PHE A 142 0.87 11.11 6.79
N THR A 143 0.17 10.32 7.62
CA THR A 143 -0.49 9.09 7.18
C THR A 143 -2.00 9.20 7.28
N ILE A 144 -2.66 9.08 6.14
CA ILE A 144 -4.11 9.04 6.00
C ILE A 144 -4.53 7.59 5.87
N ALA A 145 -5.42 7.15 6.76
CA ALA A 145 -6.09 5.86 6.60
C ALA A 145 -7.37 6.00 5.77
N VAL A 146 -7.63 5.03 4.91
CA VAL A 146 -8.89 4.91 4.18
C VAL A 146 -9.50 3.55 4.48
N ASN A 147 -10.63 3.51 5.16
CA ASN A 147 -11.28 2.25 5.54
C ASN A 147 -12.03 1.65 4.34
N THR A 148 -11.34 0.88 3.53
CA THR A 148 -11.89 0.23 2.33
C THR A 148 -12.34 -1.21 2.57
N GLY A 149 -12.23 -1.70 3.80
CA GLY A 149 -12.54 -3.08 4.17
C GLY A 149 -13.49 -3.19 5.37
N PRO A 150 -13.70 -4.38 5.90
CA PRO A 150 -14.63 -4.65 6.99
C PRO A 150 -14.05 -4.33 8.39
N LEU A 151 -12.91 -3.61 8.46
CA LEU A 151 -12.28 -3.30 9.74
C LEU A 151 -13.09 -2.25 10.52
N ASP A 152 -13.07 -2.38 11.85
CA ASP A 152 -13.42 -1.25 12.70
C ASP A 152 -12.45 -0.08 12.43
N ALA A 153 -12.99 1.09 12.20
CA ALA A 153 -12.24 2.31 11.94
C ALA A 153 -11.20 2.61 13.04
N GLN A 154 -11.52 2.26 14.30
CA GLN A 154 -10.64 2.46 15.44
C GLN A 154 -9.31 1.72 15.31
N VAL A 155 -9.30 0.55 14.66
CA VAL A 155 -8.06 -0.22 14.42
C VAL A 155 -7.04 0.56 13.58
N LEU A 156 -7.52 1.37 12.63
CA LEU A 156 -6.66 2.22 11.79
C LEU A 156 -6.16 3.46 12.56
N LEU A 157 -7.01 4.03 13.42
CA LEU A 157 -6.61 5.13 14.31
C LEU A 157 -5.60 4.65 15.36
N ASP A 158 -5.82 3.49 15.97
CA ASP A 158 -4.89 2.87 16.94
C ASP A 158 -3.54 2.52 16.30
N ALA A 159 -3.52 2.28 14.98
CA ALA A 159 -2.28 2.11 14.23
C ALA A 159 -1.49 3.41 14.03
N GLY A 160 -2.06 4.56 14.39
CA GLY A 160 -1.41 5.87 14.38
C GLY A 160 -1.79 6.77 13.20
N ALA A 161 -2.86 6.46 12.46
CA ALA A 161 -3.30 7.32 11.35
C ALA A 161 -3.60 8.75 11.83
N ASN A 162 -3.08 9.75 11.12
CA ASN A 162 -3.32 11.16 11.41
C ASN A 162 -4.74 11.60 11.01
N LEU A 163 -5.25 11.02 9.92
CA LEU A 163 -6.62 11.21 9.45
C LEU A 163 -7.22 9.88 9.01
N LEU A 164 -8.54 9.78 9.06
CA LEU A 164 -9.29 8.62 8.61
C LEU A 164 -10.44 9.06 7.70
N PHE A 165 -10.53 8.41 6.53
CA PHE A 165 -11.69 8.52 5.64
C PHE A 165 -12.39 7.16 5.52
N PRO A 166 -13.73 7.15 5.40
CA PRO A 166 -14.50 5.92 5.30
C PRO A 166 -14.37 5.24 3.92
N SER A 167 -13.86 5.94 2.90
CA SER A 167 -13.69 5.41 1.54
C SER A 167 -12.74 6.30 0.72
N MET A 168 -12.25 5.77 -0.40
CA MET A 168 -11.49 6.56 -1.39
C MET A 168 -12.36 7.67 -2.00
N GLN A 169 -13.66 7.44 -2.14
CA GLN A 169 -14.60 8.46 -2.59
C GLN A 169 -14.64 9.64 -1.61
N ALA A 170 -14.76 9.36 -0.32
CA ALA A 170 -14.75 10.40 0.71
C ALA A 170 -13.43 11.18 0.76
N LEU A 171 -12.28 10.51 0.56
CA LEU A 171 -11.00 11.18 0.45
C LEU A 171 -10.97 12.09 -0.79
N ASN A 172 -11.43 11.62 -1.95
CA ASN A 172 -11.50 12.41 -3.17
C ASN A 172 -12.39 13.66 -3.03
N GLU A 173 -13.53 13.55 -2.37
CA GLU A 173 -14.47 14.65 -2.12
C GLU A 173 -13.90 15.71 -1.16
N ASN A 174 -13.00 15.32 -0.27
CA ASN A 174 -12.38 16.23 0.70
C ASN A 174 -10.95 16.65 0.32
N TRP A 175 -10.45 16.26 -0.85
CA TRP A 175 -9.05 16.50 -1.25
C TRP A 175 -8.66 17.97 -1.23
N GLU A 176 -9.48 18.85 -1.78
CA GLU A 176 -9.21 20.31 -1.82
C GLU A 176 -9.09 20.93 -0.42
N LYS A 177 -9.97 20.53 0.51
CA LYS A 177 -9.90 20.98 1.91
C LYS A 177 -8.63 20.47 2.59
N LEU A 178 -8.27 19.22 2.30
CA LEU A 178 -7.06 18.59 2.83
C LEU A 178 -5.81 19.34 2.37
N GLN A 179 -5.73 19.67 1.08
CA GLN A 179 -4.64 20.46 0.54
C GLN A 179 -4.49 21.83 1.22
N GLN A 180 -5.60 22.57 1.33
CA GLN A 180 -5.59 23.89 2.00
C GLN A 180 -5.11 23.80 3.46
N ALA A 181 -5.30 22.68 4.12
CA ALA A 181 -4.88 22.46 5.50
C ALA A 181 -3.41 22.00 5.63
N LEU A 182 -2.87 21.33 4.63
CA LEU A 182 -1.54 20.70 4.70
C LEU A 182 -0.46 21.47 3.92
N ILE A 183 -0.85 22.28 2.95
CA ILE A 183 0.07 23.10 2.14
C ILE A 183 -0.13 24.56 2.54
N PRO A 184 0.78 25.13 3.34
CA PRO A 184 0.71 26.52 3.78
C PRO A 184 0.88 27.53 2.66
#